data_95b3fcfe43e706770121d3f213e10afd
#
_entry.id   95b3fcfe43e706770121d3f213e10afd
#
_cell.length_a   1.000
_cell.length_b   1.000
_cell.length_c   1.000
_cell.angle_alpha   90.00
_cell.angle_beta   90.00
_cell.angle_gamma   90.00
#
_symmetry.space_group_name_H-M   'P 1'
#
loop_
_entity.id
_entity.type
_entity.pdbx_description
1 polymer ?
#
loop_
_entity_poly.entity_id
_entity_poly.type
_entity_poly.pdbx_seq_one_letter_code
_entity_poly.pdbx_strand_id
1 'polypeptide(L)'
;MYLKKYNLKNKYALVTGAGKGLGRACAIALAEAGCNLVIVSRTKRDIDSVSKIIKKLKVKCKSYICDVTNYNEIKSIINKQSRIDILVNNAGNNIPEHFTKVKTKNMEYLVKVNTIATFNIAQLCAIKMMKLKNRKKVGGSIINMSSQMGHVGGPIRSVYNMNKWGLEGLTKGMAVDLAKYNIRVN
;
A
#
# COMPACT_ATOMS: atom_id res chain seq x y z
N MET A 1 -21.80 14.64 -8.93
CA MET A 1 -20.94 13.56 -8.42
C MET A 1 -19.49 13.88 -8.77
N TYR A 2 -18.70 14.30 -7.81
CA TYR A 2 -17.29 14.72 -8.02
C TYR A 2 -16.41 13.63 -8.62
N LEU A 3 -16.70 12.37 -8.33
CA LEU A 3 -15.93 11.21 -8.82
C LEU A 3 -16.05 10.94 -10.32
N LYS A 4 -17.02 11.56 -11.05
CA LYS A 4 -17.10 11.43 -12.52
C LYS A 4 -15.85 11.95 -13.23
N LYS A 5 -15.10 12.89 -12.63
CA LYS A 5 -13.84 13.42 -13.18
C LYS A 5 -12.66 12.45 -13.01
N TYR A 6 -12.74 11.47 -12.12
CA TYR A 6 -11.66 10.53 -11.81
C TYR A 6 -12.00 9.14 -12.36
N ASN A 7 -11.86 8.97 -13.65
CA ASN A 7 -12.14 7.69 -14.30
C ASN A 7 -10.88 6.78 -14.25
N LEU A 8 -10.97 5.70 -13.47
CA LEU A 8 -9.93 4.69 -13.36
C LEU A 8 -10.31 3.36 -14.06
N LYS A 9 -11.26 3.38 -14.99
CA LYS A 9 -11.62 2.20 -15.79
C LYS A 9 -10.37 1.59 -16.42
N ASN A 10 -10.32 0.26 -16.42
CA ASN A 10 -9.18 -0.53 -16.93
C ASN A 10 -7.84 -0.32 -16.19
N LYS A 11 -7.82 0.40 -15.07
CA LYS A 11 -6.68 0.41 -14.16
C LYS A 11 -6.79 -0.71 -13.14
N TYR A 12 -5.66 -1.12 -12.58
CA TYR A 12 -5.53 -2.15 -11.56
C TYR A 12 -4.78 -1.60 -10.36
N ALA A 13 -5.39 -1.65 -9.20
CA ALA A 13 -4.79 -1.21 -7.95
C ALA A 13 -4.52 -2.37 -7.01
N LEU A 14 -3.35 -2.36 -6.36
CA LEU A 14 -3.07 -3.18 -5.18
C LEU A 14 -3.22 -2.31 -3.93
N VAL A 15 -4.00 -2.77 -2.97
CA VAL A 15 -4.16 -2.09 -1.67
C VAL A 15 -3.79 -3.07 -0.55
N THR A 16 -2.78 -2.71 0.25
CA THR A 16 -2.39 -3.48 1.43
C THR A 16 -3.06 -2.98 2.69
N GLY A 17 -3.33 -3.87 3.65
CA GLY A 17 -4.10 -3.52 4.84
C GLY A 17 -5.54 -3.10 4.53
N ALA A 18 -6.12 -3.65 3.47
CA ALA A 18 -7.41 -3.25 2.92
C ALA A 18 -8.63 -3.69 3.74
N GLY A 19 -8.45 -4.50 4.79
CA GLY A 19 -9.58 -5.09 5.54
C GLY A 19 -10.35 -4.08 6.40
N LYS A 20 -9.71 -3.01 6.87
CA LYS A 20 -10.31 -2.00 7.77
C LYS A 20 -9.68 -0.62 7.60
N GLY A 21 -10.25 0.38 8.28
CA GLY A 21 -9.70 1.75 8.36
C GLY A 21 -9.47 2.39 7.00
N LEU A 22 -8.35 3.10 6.88
CA LEU A 22 -7.99 3.86 5.68
C LEU A 22 -7.80 2.96 4.45
N GLY A 23 -7.17 1.78 4.62
CA GLY A 23 -6.98 0.85 3.49
C GLY A 23 -8.31 0.36 2.90
N ARG A 24 -9.31 0.08 3.76
CA ARG A 24 -10.67 -0.23 3.29
C ARG A 24 -11.29 0.94 2.55
N ALA A 25 -11.20 2.15 3.08
CA ALA A 25 -11.75 3.34 2.44
C ALA A 25 -11.10 3.59 1.07
N CYS A 26 -9.77 3.51 0.99
CA CYS A 26 -9.02 3.64 -0.28
C CYS A 26 -9.45 2.58 -1.31
N ALA A 27 -9.60 1.31 -0.89
CA ALA A 27 -10.00 0.23 -1.78
C ALA A 27 -11.41 0.47 -2.36
N ILE A 28 -12.36 0.91 -1.53
CA ILE A 28 -13.73 1.21 -1.97
C ILE A 28 -13.74 2.43 -2.90
N ALA A 29 -13.07 3.52 -2.54
CA ALA A 29 -13.00 4.73 -3.37
C ALA A 29 -12.39 4.47 -4.76
N LEU A 30 -11.33 3.67 -4.83
CA LEU A 30 -10.73 3.25 -6.11
C LEU A 30 -11.71 2.41 -6.93
N ALA A 31 -12.48 1.53 -6.30
CA ALA A 31 -13.50 0.73 -6.96
C ALA A 31 -14.67 1.59 -7.48
N GLU A 32 -15.11 2.58 -6.72
CA GLU A 32 -16.13 3.57 -7.14
C GLU A 32 -15.69 4.39 -8.34
N ALA A 33 -14.38 4.65 -8.45
CA ALA A 33 -13.76 5.28 -9.62
C ALA A 33 -13.61 4.32 -10.83
N GLY A 34 -14.04 3.06 -10.70
CA GLY A 34 -14.00 2.05 -11.77
C GLY A 34 -12.70 1.24 -11.85
N CYS A 35 -11.83 1.32 -10.85
CA CYS A 35 -10.59 0.57 -10.80
C CYS A 35 -10.82 -0.90 -10.43
N ASN A 36 -10.09 -1.82 -11.06
CA ASN A 36 -10.04 -3.22 -10.64
C ASN A 36 -9.08 -3.37 -9.44
N LEU A 37 -9.44 -4.20 -8.48
CA LEU A 37 -8.74 -4.29 -7.20
C LEU A 37 -8.06 -5.63 -6.98
N VAL A 38 -6.87 -5.55 -6.39
CA VAL A 38 -6.21 -6.61 -5.63
C VAL A 38 -6.11 -6.09 -4.20
N ILE A 39 -6.76 -6.76 -3.27
CA ILE A 39 -6.78 -6.35 -1.86
C ILE A 39 -6.10 -7.41 -0.99
N VAL A 40 -5.30 -6.95 -0.03
CA VAL A 40 -4.53 -7.81 0.87
C VAL A 40 -4.78 -7.42 2.32
N SER A 41 -5.08 -8.40 3.17
CA SER A 41 -5.22 -8.22 4.62
C SER A 41 -4.99 -9.55 5.35
N ARG A 42 -4.65 -9.50 6.64
CA ARG A 42 -4.43 -10.69 7.46
C ARG A 42 -5.73 -11.38 7.90
N THR A 43 -6.80 -10.63 8.04
CA THR A 43 -8.07 -11.09 8.62
C THR A 43 -9.05 -11.47 7.52
N LYS A 44 -9.39 -12.77 7.45
CA LYS A 44 -10.33 -13.30 6.45
C LYS A 44 -11.68 -12.59 6.47
N ARG A 45 -12.30 -12.48 7.64
CA ARG A 45 -13.61 -11.83 7.81
C ARG A 45 -13.63 -10.42 7.24
N ASP A 46 -12.61 -9.62 7.55
CA ASP A 46 -12.54 -8.21 7.15
C ASP A 46 -12.38 -8.08 5.64
N ILE A 47 -11.45 -8.86 5.05
CA ILE A 47 -11.19 -8.77 3.62
C ILE A 47 -12.33 -9.31 2.77
N ASP A 48 -13.02 -10.35 3.22
CA ASP A 48 -14.21 -10.89 2.56
C ASP A 48 -15.34 -9.86 2.54
N SER A 49 -15.55 -9.13 3.66
CA SER A 49 -16.53 -8.04 3.74
C SER A 49 -16.23 -6.95 2.70
N VAL A 50 -14.98 -6.49 2.62
CA VAL A 50 -14.57 -5.46 1.65
C VAL A 50 -14.70 -5.97 0.22
N SER A 51 -14.29 -7.21 -0.04
CA SER A 51 -14.42 -7.84 -1.37
C SER A 51 -15.88 -7.88 -1.85
N LYS A 52 -16.83 -8.22 -0.95
CA LYS A 52 -18.28 -8.22 -1.27
C LYS A 52 -18.77 -6.82 -1.67
N ILE A 53 -18.33 -5.77 -0.96
CA ILE A 53 -18.68 -4.38 -1.29
C ILE A 53 -18.15 -3.99 -2.66
N ILE A 54 -16.87 -4.25 -2.92
CA ILE A 54 -16.22 -3.90 -4.19
C ILE A 54 -16.87 -4.61 -5.38
N LYS A 55 -17.20 -5.88 -5.23
CA LYS A 55 -17.87 -6.65 -6.30
C LYS A 55 -19.23 -6.09 -6.70
N LYS A 56 -19.99 -5.48 -5.76
CA LYS A 56 -21.25 -4.80 -6.06
C LYS A 56 -21.07 -3.57 -6.97
N LEU A 57 -19.86 -2.99 -7.01
CA LEU A 57 -19.51 -1.85 -7.88
C LEU A 57 -19.15 -2.27 -9.32
N LYS A 58 -19.37 -3.55 -9.69
CA LYS A 58 -19.14 -4.11 -11.05
C LYS A 58 -17.69 -4.00 -11.54
N VAL A 59 -16.71 -3.96 -10.62
CA VAL A 59 -15.28 -4.04 -10.91
C VAL A 59 -14.70 -5.39 -10.48
N LYS A 60 -13.59 -5.82 -11.10
CA LYS A 60 -12.91 -7.05 -10.70
C LYS A 60 -12.24 -6.85 -9.35
N CYS A 61 -12.41 -7.82 -8.43
CA CYS A 61 -11.76 -7.82 -7.12
C CYS A 61 -11.17 -9.19 -6.82
N LYS A 62 -9.86 -9.23 -6.61
CA LYS A 62 -9.14 -10.40 -6.06
C LYS A 62 -8.73 -10.07 -4.63
N SER A 63 -9.11 -10.91 -3.68
CA SER A 63 -8.76 -10.76 -2.26
C SER A 63 -7.81 -11.87 -1.82
N TYR A 64 -6.79 -11.50 -1.05
CA TYR A 64 -5.79 -12.43 -0.52
C TYR A 64 -5.62 -12.22 0.98
N ILE A 65 -5.65 -13.33 1.73
CA ILE A 65 -5.27 -13.34 3.15
C ILE A 65 -3.76 -13.50 3.16
N CYS A 66 -3.03 -12.47 3.63
CA CYS A 66 -1.57 -12.49 3.67
C CYS A 66 -1.07 -11.51 4.73
N ASP A 67 -0.05 -11.92 5.48
CA ASP A 67 0.78 -10.99 6.25
C ASP A 67 1.82 -10.39 5.30
N VAL A 68 1.80 -9.07 5.17
CA VAL A 68 2.72 -8.34 4.27
C VAL A 68 4.19 -8.51 4.64
N THR A 69 4.50 -8.97 5.85
CA THR A 69 5.86 -9.30 6.29
C THR A 69 6.37 -10.63 5.76
N ASN A 70 5.48 -11.46 5.18
CA ASN A 70 5.86 -12.68 4.46
C ASN A 70 6.21 -12.33 3.01
N TYR A 71 7.51 -12.09 2.77
CA TYR A 71 8.02 -11.65 1.47
C TYR A 71 7.66 -12.60 0.32
N ASN A 72 7.79 -13.91 0.53
CA ASN A 72 7.55 -14.90 -0.52
C ASN A 72 6.08 -14.95 -0.92
N GLU A 73 5.18 -14.85 0.04
CA GLU A 73 3.74 -14.85 -0.19
C GLU A 73 3.30 -13.60 -0.94
N ILE A 74 3.70 -12.41 -0.47
CA ILE A 74 3.36 -11.15 -1.13
C ILE A 74 3.96 -11.04 -2.53
N LYS A 75 5.19 -11.52 -2.74
CA LYS A 75 5.83 -11.62 -4.05
C LYS A 75 5.04 -12.52 -4.99
N SER A 76 4.58 -13.69 -4.53
CA SER A 76 3.73 -14.60 -5.29
C SER A 76 2.41 -13.92 -5.69
N ILE A 77 1.74 -13.23 -4.75
CA ILE A 77 0.50 -12.50 -5.02
C ILE A 77 0.70 -11.44 -6.11
N ILE A 78 1.76 -10.63 -6.00
CA ILE A 78 2.08 -9.58 -6.97
C ILE A 78 2.42 -10.19 -8.34
N ASN A 79 3.19 -11.28 -8.37
CA ASN A 79 3.59 -11.93 -9.62
C ASN A 79 2.39 -12.53 -10.38
N LYS A 80 1.40 -13.06 -9.69
CA LYS A 80 0.14 -13.57 -10.27
C LYS A 80 -0.73 -12.50 -10.95
N GLN A 81 -0.45 -11.21 -10.72
CA GLN A 81 -1.20 -10.15 -11.39
C GLN A 81 -0.57 -9.85 -12.76
N SER A 82 -1.38 -9.80 -13.81
CA SER A 82 -0.94 -9.41 -15.15
C SER A 82 -0.53 -7.94 -15.21
N ARG A 83 -1.17 -7.10 -14.39
CA ARG A 83 -0.99 -5.64 -14.39
C ARG A 83 -1.20 -5.04 -13.00
N ILE A 84 -0.41 -4.05 -12.66
CA ILE A 84 -0.61 -3.13 -11.53
C ILE A 84 -0.30 -1.72 -12.04
N ASP A 85 -1.23 -0.79 -11.87
CA ASP A 85 -1.08 0.63 -12.23
C ASP A 85 -0.98 1.52 -10.99
N ILE A 86 -1.60 1.09 -9.89
CA ILE A 86 -1.69 1.85 -8.65
C ILE A 86 -1.31 0.92 -7.50
N LEU A 87 -0.47 1.41 -6.60
CA LEU A 87 -0.21 0.79 -5.30
C LEU A 87 -0.66 1.74 -4.20
N VAL A 88 -1.48 1.25 -3.28
CA VAL A 88 -1.72 1.89 -1.98
C VAL A 88 -1.05 1.04 -0.92
N ASN A 89 0.11 1.48 -0.48
CA ASN A 89 0.96 0.82 0.52
C ASN A 89 0.54 1.30 1.90
N ASN A 90 -0.54 0.69 2.44
CA ASN A 90 -1.21 1.17 3.65
C ASN A 90 -1.02 0.22 4.85
N ALA A 91 -0.66 -1.04 4.65
CA ALA A 91 -0.44 -1.95 5.77
C ALA A 91 0.61 -1.39 6.74
N GLY A 92 0.28 -1.36 8.01
CA GLY A 92 1.16 -0.86 9.05
C GLY A 92 0.59 -1.12 10.44
N ASN A 93 1.41 -0.89 11.45
CA ASN A 93 1.01 -1.04 12.86
C ASN A 93 1.77 -0.03 13.73
N ASN A 94 1.25 0.16 14.95
CA ASN A 94 1.89 0.94 15.99
C ASN A 94 1.73 0.23 17.33
N ILE A 95 2.80 0.22 18.11
CA ILE A 95 2.83 -0.26 19.50
C ILE A 95 3.40 0.88 20.35
N PRO A 96 2.55 1.61 21.08
CA PRO A 96 3.00 2.71 21.92
C PRO A 96 3.80 2.17 23.12
N GLU A 97 5.05 2.63 23.26
CA GLU A 97 5.92 2.32 24.39
C GLU A 97 6.77 3.54 24.74
N HIS A 98 7.03 3.75 26.04
CA HIS A 98 7.98 4.77 26.47
C HIS A 98 9.38 4.43 25.95
N PHE A 99 10.14 5.41 25.47
CA PHE A 99 11.43 5.17 24.79
C PHE A 99 12.36 4.23 25.57
N THR A 100 12.53 4.46 26.87
CA THR A 100 13.41 3.65 27.73
C THR A 100 12.88 2.24 28.03
N LYS A 101 11.65 1.93 27.63
CA LYS A 101 10.98 0.64 27.87
C LYS A 101 10.58 -0.08 26.58
N VAL A 102 11.02 0.43 25.44
CA VAL A 102 10.77 -0.22 24.15
C VAL A 102 11.39 -1.63 24.15
N LYS A 103 10.56 -2.62 23.90
CA LYS A 103 11.02 -4.02 23.78
C LYS A 103 11.61 -4.23 22.38
N THR A 104 12.81 -4.80 22.30
CA THR A 104 13.49 -5.09 21.03
C THR A 104 12.58 -5.82 20.04
N LYS A 105 11.85 -6.86 20.48
CA LYS A 105 10.89 -7.59 19.64
C LYS A 105 9.80 -6.71 19.02
N ASN A 106 9.33 -5.70 19.74
CA ASN A 106 8.31 -4.77 19.24
C ASN A 106 8.92 -3.79 18.24
N MET A 107 10.12 -3.31 18.48
CA MET A 107 10.87 -2.47 17.56
C MET A 107 11.12 -3.21 16.24
N GLU A 108 11.66 -4.43 16.29
CA GLU A 108 11.91 -5.26 15.13
C GLU A 108 10.63 -5.55 14.34
N TYR A 109 9.54 -5.89 15.02
CA TYR A 109 8.23 -6.10 14.38
C TYR A 109 7.73 -4.84 13.68
N LEU A 110 7.81 -3.67 14.32
CA LEU A 110 7.38 -2.41 13.72
C LEU A 110 8.24 -2.01 12.53
N VAL A 111 9.55 -2.21 12.57
CA VAL A 111 10.46 -2.00 11.44
C VAL A 111 10.10 -2.96 10.30
N LYS A 112 9.86 -4.24 10.62
CA LYS A 112 9.50 -5.26 9.63
C LYS A 112 8.21 -4.91 8.89
N VAL A 113 7.16 -4.48 9.60
CA VAL A 113 5.85 -4.22 8.98
C VAL A 113 5.75 -2.84 8.34
N ASN A 114 6.29 -1.79 8.98
CA ASN A 114 6.11 -0.41 8.48
C ASN A 114 7.18 0.02 7.47
N THR A 115 8.38 -0.57 7.53
CA THR A 115 9.51 -0.15 6.68
C THR A 115 9.87 -1.24 5.68
N ILE A 116 10.29 -2.42 6.13
CA ILE A 116 10.81 -3.47 5.24
C ILE A 116 9.72 -4.00 4.30
N ALA A 117 8.54 -4.32 4.84
CA ALA A 117 7.44 -4.82 4.01
C ALA A 117 6.96 -3.76 3.02
N THR A 118 6.86 -2.49 3.46
CA THR A 118 6.49 -1.36 2.60
C THR A 118 7.47 -1.19 1.45
N PHE A 119 8.79 -1.21 1.73
CA PHE A 119 9.84 -1.15 0.71
C PHE A 119 9.72 -2.30 -0.29
N ASN A 120 9.64 -3.53 0.19
CA ASN A 120 9.59 -4.72 -0.65
C ASN A 120 8.38 -4.70 -1.61
N ILE A 121 7.21 -4.33 -1.10
CA ILE A 121 5.98 -4.26 -1.91
C ILE A 121 6.09 -3.15 -2.95
N ALA A 122 6.60 -1.98 -2.55
CA ALA A 122 6.82 -0.87 -3.46
C ALA A 122 7.78 -1.24 -4.59
N GLN A 123 8.91 -1.89 -4.26
CA GLN A 123 9.89 -2.36 -5.24
C GLN A 123 9.29 -3.38 -6.22
N LEU A 124 8.60 -4.41 -5.71
CA LEU A 124 7.96 -5.43 -6.56
C LEU A 124 6.91 -4.82 -7.48
N CYS A 125 6.10 -3.89 -6.98
CA CYS A 125 5.10 -3.18 -7.79
C CYS A 125 5.74 -2.25 -8.81
N ALA A 126 6.79 -1.50 -8.45
CA ALA A 126 7.52 -0.64 -9.36
C ALA A 126 8.12 -1.44 -10.52
N ILE A 127 8.80 -2.55 -10.23
CA ILE A 127 9.36 -3.46 -11.26
C ILE A 127 8.25 -3.95 -12.21
N LYS A 128 7.10 -4.33 -11.67
CA LYS A 128 5.97 -4.77 -12.49
C LYS A 128 5.38 -3.62 -13.31
N MET A 129 5.26 -2.43 -12.75
CA MET A 129 4.81 -1.23 -13.46
C MET A 129 5.74 -0.88 -14.61
N MET A 130 7.06 -0.92 -14.40
CA MET A 130 8.07 -0.59 -15.43
C MET A 130 8.00 -1.52 -16.65
N LYS A 131 7.63 -2.78 -16.47
CA LYS A 131 7.52 -3.78 -17.53
C LYS A 131 6.29 -3.64 -18.43
N LEU A 132 5.33 -2.79 -18.07
CA LEU A 132 4.11 -2.62 -18.88
C LEU A 132 4.41 -1.89 -20.18
N LYS A 133 3.94 -2.45 -21.32
CA LYS A 133 4.01 -1.78 -22.64
C LYS A 133 3.37 -0.38 -22.54
N ASN A 134 3.98 0.59 -23.18
CA ASN A 134 3.54 1.99 -23.18
C ASN A 134 3.49 2.66 -21.79
N ARG A 135 4.30 2.19 -20.80
CA ARG A 135 4.33 2.77 -19.45
C ARG A 135 4.48 4.29 -19.46
N LYS A 136 5.38 4.83 -20.28
CA LYS A 136 5.61 6.28 -20.39
C LYS A 136 4.33 7.07 -20.75
N LYS A 137 3.41 6.48 -21.53
CA LYS A 137 2.12 7.10 -21.88
C LYS A 137 1.05 6.88 -20.79
N VAL A 138 1.05 5.69 -20.19
CA VAL A 138 -0.02 5.28 -19.24
C VAL A 138 0.21 5.80 -17.83
N GLY A 139 1.46 5.95 -17.43
CA GLY A 139 1.86 6.34 -16.08
C GLY A 139 1.58 5.27 -15.02
N GLY A 140 2.13 5.46 -13.82
CA GLY A 140 1.87 4.66 -12.64
C GLY A 140 1.73 5.55 -11.41
N SER A 141 1.18 5.00 -10.32
CA SER A 141 1.08 5.74 -9.05
C SER A 141 1.34 4.82 -7.86
N ILE A 142 2.24 5.23 -6.99
CA ILE A 142 2.50 4.58 -5.71
C ILE A 142 2.14 5.59 -4.62
N ILE A 143 1.33 5.15 -3.67
CA ILE A 143 0.90 5.93 -2.52
C ILE A 143 1.37 5.20 -1.27
N ASN A 144 2.31 5.78 -0.54
CA ASN A 144 2.78 5.27 0.73
C ASN A 144 2.01 5.96 1.87
N MET A 145 1.26 5.19 2.66
CA MET A 145 0.48 5.74 3.75
C MET A 145 1.39 6.09 4.92
N SER A 146 1.76 7.36 4.99
CA SER A 146 2.55 7.91 6.08
C SER A 146 1.68 8.26 7.29
N SER A 147 2.07 9.22 8.06
CA SER A 147 1.38 9.69 9.26
C SER A 147 1.84 11.11 9.58
N GLN A 148 1.08 11.84 10.37
CA GLN A 148 1.56 13.04 11.04
C GLN A 148 2.91 12.78 11.75
N MET A 149 3.11 11.56 12.27
CA MET A 149 4.36 11.12 12.91
C MET A 149 5.55 10.96 11.95
N GLY A 150 5.37 11.17 10.67
CA GLY A 150 6.44 11.32 9.68
C GLY A 150 6.97 12.76 9.56
N HIS A 151 6.38 13.72 10.28
CA HIS A 151 6.73 15.13 10.23
C HIS A 151 6.96 15.74 11.63
N VAL A 152 6.31 15.18 12.66
CA VAL A 152 6.43 15.66 14.06
C VAL A 152 6.66 14.51 15.02
N GLY A 153 7.25 14.79 16.18
CA GLY A 153 7.39 13.84 17.27
C GLY A 153 6.08 13.60 18.00
N GLY A 154 5.84 12.37 18.46
CA GLY A 154 4.70 12.05 19.31
C GLY A 154 5.12 11.25 20.55
N PRO A 155 4.48 11.46 21.70
CA PRO A 155 4.81 10.74 22.92
C PRO A 155 4.63 9.23 22.75
N ILE A 156 5.50 8.44 23.39
CA ILE A 156 5.47 6.96 23.40
C ILE A 156 5.45 6.31 22.00
N ARG A 157 5.98 6.99 20.97
CA ARG A 157 5.92 6.54 19.57
C ARG A 157 7.26 6.62 18.84
N SER A 158 8.38 6.61 19.55
CA SER A 158 9.73 6.80 18.98
C SER A 158 10.00 5.85 17.80
N VAL A 159 9.70 4.56 17.92
CA VAL A 159 9.88 3.59 16.84
C VAL A 159 8.92 3.86 15.66
N TYR A 160 7.68 4.20 15.95
CA TYR A 160 6.73 4.54 14.89
C TYR A 160 7.13 5.82 14.16
N ASN A 161 7.58 6.86 14.89
CA ASN A 161 8.16 8.07 14.30
C ASN A 161 9.32 7.71 13.37
N MET A 162 10.30 6.96 13.85
CA MET A 162 11.45 6.51 13.05
C MET A 162 11.00 5.86 11.74
N ASN A 163 10.05 4.93 11.79
CA ASN A 163 9.55 4.25 10.59
C ASN A 163 8.84 5.23 9.63
N LYS A 164 8.04 6.16 10.16
CA LYS A 164 7.27 7.09 9.30
C LYS A 164 8.14 8.19 8.72
N TRP A 165 9.13 8.70 9.44
CA TRP A 165 10.17 9.57 8.88
C TRP A 165 10.99 8.86 7.79
N GLY A 166 11.35 7.59 8.02
CA GLY A 166 12.01 6.77 6.99
C GLY A 166 11.15 6.58 5.76
N LEU A 167 9.83 6.46 5.92
CA LEU A 167 8.89 6.33 4.80
C LEU A 167 8.79 7.62 3.97
N GLU A 168 8.89 8.80 4.59
CA GLU A 168 8.96 10.08 3.87
C GLU A 168 10.22 10.16 3.00
N GLY A 169 11.37 9.77 3.55
CA GLY A 169 12.62 9.68 2.80
C GLY A 169 12.57 8.70 1.65
N LEU A 170 12.04 7.49 1.91
CA LEU A 170 11.84 6.47 0.89
C LEU A 170 10.93 6.98 -0.25
N THR A 171 9.84 7.65 0.09
CA THR A 171 8.89 8.19 -0.90
C THR A 171 9.56 9.19 -1.83
N LYS A 172 10.37 10.11 -1.29
CA LYS A 172 11.12 11.11 -2.08
C LYS A 172 12.17 10.45 -2.98
N GLY A 173 12.97 9.51 -2.45
CA GLY A 173 13.97 8.76 -3.23
C GLY A 173 13.32 8.00 -4.38
N MET A 174 12.26 7.25 -4.09
CA MET A 174 11.51 6.53 -5.12
C MET A 174 10.90 7.46 -6.18
N ALA A 175 10.42 8.65 -5.80
CA ALA A 175 9.86 9.60 -6.75
C ALA A 175 10.89 10.05 -7.78
N VAL A 176 12.13 10.31 -7.35
CA VAL A 176 13.25 10.66 -8.23
C VAL A 176 13.62 9.49 -9.14
N ASP A 177 13.84 8.30 -8.59
CA ASP A 177 14.27 7.11 -9.35
C ASP A 177 13.26 6.68 -10.41
N LEU A 178 11.97 6.81 -10.11
CA LEU A 178 10.87 6.29 -10.93
C LEU A 178 10.27 7.34 -11.90
N ALA A 179 10.67 8.60 -11.80
CA ALA A 179 10.17 9.69 -12.65
C ALA A 179 10.36 9.40 -14.14
N LYS A 180 11.51 8.90 -14.55
CA LYS A 180 11.82 8.54 -15.96
C LYS A 180 10.89 7.48 -16.54
N TYR A 181 10.19 6.72 -15.70
CA TYR A 181 9.20 5.72 -16.11
C TYR A 181 7.77 6.25 -16.02
N ASN A 182 7.57 7.55 -15.76
CA ASN A 182 6.26 8.16 -15.51
C ASN A 182 5.49 7.45 -14.36
N ILE A 183 6.19 7.08 -13.29
CA ILE A 183 5.61 6.53 -12.07
C ILE A 183 5.75 7.59 -10.98
N ARG A 184 4.63 8.11 -10.53
CA ARG A 184 4.57 9.06 -9.41
C ARG A 184 4.58 8.31 -8.10
N VAL A 185 5.27 8.86 -7.09
CA VAL A 185 5.30 8.34 -5.73
C VAL A 185 4.96 9.46 -4.76
N ASN A 186 3.99 9.23 -3.88
CA ASN A 186 3.50 10.18 -2.88
C ASN A 186 3.26 9.48 -1.55
#